data_07f663730bed29d70d1b451a415c763c
#
_entry.id   07f663730bed29d70d1b451a415c763c
#
_cell.length_a   1.000
_cell.length_b   1.000
_cell.length_c   1.000
_cell.angle_alpha   90.00
_cell.angle_beta   90.00
_cell.angle_gamma   90.00
#
_symmetry.space_group_name_H-M   'P 1'
#
loop_
_entity.id
_entity.type
_entity.pdbx_description
1 polymer ?
#
loop_
_entity_poly.entity_id
_entity_poly.type
_entity_poly.pdbx_seq_one_letter_code
_entity_poly.pdbx_strand_id
1 'polypeptide(L)'
;MLKSVALPVLAAVLAVTSAPAPAAADDLFAGFVVARVCLPYASRAKTFESAMRAARDMEFRRPANDRAPLDDWASEVEMVSKDGRWRLRIEEGTVEEDEAEVYAVTCSLSSNLASSRELGQVARLVVGRSPQWSQPPETPWRWERRTARPEEYALRLDVTETPGQRPVLAARGLYY
;
A
#
# COMPACT_ATOMS: atom_id res chain seq x y z
N MET A 1 -54.57 16.13 -53.72
CA MET A 1 -53.56 15.09 -53.71
C MET A 1 -52.33 15.65 -53.01
N LEU A 2 -52.22 15.43 -51.67
CA LEU A 2 -51.04 15.82 -50.88
C LEU A 2 -50.15 14.60 -50.74
N LYS A 3 -48.91 14.72 -51.19
CA LYS A 3 -47.87 13.70 -50.96
C LYS A 3 -47.14 14.01 -49.65
N SER A 4 -47.31 13.12 -48.66
CA SER A 4 -46.50 13.15 -47.42
C SER A 4 -45.11 12.63 -47.70
N VAL A 5 -44.10 13.46 -47.35
CA VAL A 5 -42.70 13.12 -47.38
C VAL A 5 -42.31 12.72 -45.95
N ALA A 6 -41.99 11.46 -45.73
CA ALA A 6 -41.46 10.98 -44.47
C ALA A 6 -39.93 11.20 -44.43
N LEU A 7 -39.44 11.99 -43.43
CA LEU A 7 -38.02 12.12 -43.12
C LEU A 7 -37.58 10.96 -42.21
N PRO A 8 -36.46 10.29 -42.50
CA PRO A 8 -35.87 9.36 -41.56
C PRO A 8 -35.09 10.08 -40.45
N VAL A 9 -35.46 9.83 -39.20
CA VAL A 9 -34.71 10.28 -38.03
C VAL A 9 -33.50 9.33 -37.85
N LEU A 10 -32.30 9.86 -38.12
CA LEU A 10 -31.05 9.16 -37.81
C LEU A 10 -30.78 9.28 -36.31
N ALA A 11 -30.97 8.19 -35.56
CA ALA A 11 -30.54 8.11 -34.16
C ALA A 11 -29.03 7.86 -34.12
N ALA A 12 -28.26 8.87 -33.79
CA ALA A 12 -26.83 8.72 -33.50
C ALA A 12 -26.65 8.09 -32.11
N VAL A 13 -26.23 6.83 -32.05
CA VAL A 13 -25.82 6.15 -30.80
C VAL A 13 -24.42 6.66 -30.45
N LEU A 14 -24.32 7.55 -29.50
CA LEU A 14 -23.08 7.96 -28.86
C LEU A 14 -22.60 6.79 -27.97
N ALA A 15 -21.64 6.04 -28.45
CA ALA A 15 -20.90 5.08 -27.64
C ALA A 15 -20.02 5.85 -26.65
N VAL A 16 -20.48 6.00 -25.41
CA VAL A 16 -19.67 6.50 -24.30
C VAL A 16 -18.66 5.43 -23.97
N THR A 17 -17.44 5.55 -24.51
CA THR A 17 -16.30 4.77 -24.03
C THR A 17 -15.93 5.27 -22.63
N SER A 18 -16.42 4.59 -21.60
CA SER A 18 -15.97 4.83 -20.22
C SER A 18 -14.49 4.45 -20.14
N ALA A 19 -13.61 5.45 -20.10
CA ALA A 19 -12.23 5.24 -19.71
C ALA A 19 -12.22 4.58 -18.32
N PRO A 20 -11.35 3.56 -18.07
CA PRO A 20 -11.24 2.97 -16.76
C PRO A 20 -10.93 4.07 -15.75
N ALA A 21 -11.66 4.09 -14.66
CA ALA A 21 -11.51 5.10 -13.63
C ALA A 21 -10.06 5.11 -13.10
N PRO A 22 -9.43 6.28 -12.91
CA PRO A 22 -8.04 6.40 -12.48
C PRO A 22 -7.70 5.65 -11.17
N ALA A 23 -8.69 5.37 -10.32
CA ALA A 23 -8.54 4.59 -9.10
C ALA A 23 -7.94 3.18 -9.31
N ALA A 24 -8.31 2.47 -10.38
CA ALA A 24 -7.82 1.10 -10.59
C ALA A 24 -6.31 1.02 -10.90
N ALA A 25 -5.74 2.05 -11.52
CA ALA A 25 -4.30 2.10 -11.82
C ALA A 25 -3.48 2.40 -10.55
N ASP A 26 -4.02 3.22 -9.65
CA ASP A 26 -3.39 3.57 -8.38
C ASP A 26 -3.37 2.38 -7.41
N ASP A 27 -4.44 1.60 -7.36
CA ASP A 27 -4.53 0.39 -6.55
C ASP A 27 -3.50 -0.67 -6.98
N LEU A 28 -3.28 -0.83 -8.29
CA LEU A 28 -2.27 -1.73 -8.82
C LEU A 28 -0.87 -1.27 -8.46
N PHE A 29 -0.57 0.02 -8.60
CA PHE A 29 0.73 0.58 -8.21
C PHE A 29 1.00 0.38 -6.72
N ALA A 30 0.04 0.74 -5.86
CA ALA A 30 0.14 0.53 -4.42
C ALA A 30 0.34 -0.96 -4.07
N GLY A 31 -0.39 -1.86 -4.73
CA GLY A 31 -0.22 -3.30 -4.59
C GLY A 31 1.19 -3.78 -4.97
N PHE A 32 1.77 -3.26 -6.05
CA PHE A 32 3.16 -3.57 -6.42
C PHE A 32 4.17 -3.07 -5.40
N VAL A 33 3.99 -1.86 -4.86
CA VAL A 33 4.87 -1.32 -3.81
C VAL A 33 4.84 -2.22 -2.58
N VAL A 34 3.64 -2.57 -2.11
CA VAL A 34 3.49 -3.44 -0.93
C VAL A 34 4.11 -4.82 -1.18
N ALA A 35 3.84 -5.43 -2.33
CA ALA A 35 4.33 -6.77 -2.63
C ALA A 35 5.85 -6.83 -2.88
N ARG A 36 6.45 -5.79 -3.47
CA ARG A 36 7.86 -5.82 -3.88
C ARG A 36 8.82 -5.10 -2.93
N VAL A 37 8.31 -4.18 -2.13
CA VAL A 37 9.11 -3.42 -1.19
C VAL A 37 8.71 -3.78 0.24
N CYS A 38 7.44 -3.54 0.61
CA CYS A 38 7.03 -3.60 2.01
C CYS A 38 7.03 -5.00 2.59
N LEU A 39 6.37 -5.97 1.98
CA LEU A 39 6.33 -7.34 2.51
C LEU A 39 7.70 -8.02 2.55
N PRO A 40 8.55 -7.92 1.50
CA PRO A 40 9.90 -8.48 1.57
C PRO A 40 10.78 -7.82 2.63
N TYR A 41 10.61 -6.53 2.90
CA TYR A 41 11.32 -5.84 3.96
C TYR A 41 10.82 -6.26 5.34
N ALA A 42 9.53 -6.18 5.60
CA ALA A 42 8.94 -6.58 6.88
C ALA A 42 9.22 -8.04 7.23
N SER A 43 9.32 -8.93 6.24
CA SER A 43 9.70 -10.34 6.44
C SER A 43 11.22 -10.58 6.48
N ARG A 44 12.04 -9.53 6.51
CA ARG A 44 13.51 -9.60 6.44
C ARG A 44 14.09 -10.36 5.23
N ALA A 45 13.30 -10.57 4.19
CA ALA A 45 13.79 -11.05 2.90
C ALA A 45 14.59 -9.96 2.14
N LYS A 46 14.46 -8.70 2.58
CA LYS A 46 15.24 -7.55 2.12
C LYS A 46 15.80 -6.78 3.31
N THR A 47 17.03 -6.27 3.15
CA THR A 47 17.63 -5.31 4.06
C THR A 47 17.05 -3.91 3.82
N PHE A 48 17.28 -2.97 4.75
CA PHE A 48 16.91 -1.56 4.62
C PHE A 48 17.38 -0.96 3.29
N GLU A 49 18.66 -1.12 2.96
CA GLU A 49 19.22 -0.63 1.70
C GLU A 49 18.57 -1.25 0.45
N SER A 50 18.32 -2.57 0.47
CA SER A 50 17.72 -3.25 -0.66
C SER A 50 16.25 -2.89 -0.85
N ALA A 51 15.53 -2.59 0.24
CA ALA A 51 14.18 -2.04 0.20
C ALA A 51 14.17 -0.62 -0.36
N MET A 52 15.07 0.25 0.09
CA MET A 52 15.24 1.59 -0.49
C MET A 52 15.57 1.57 -1.98
N ARG A 53 16.44 0.64 -2.40
CA ARG A 53 16.79 0.47 -3.83
C ARG A 53 15.56 0.07 -4.62
N ALA A 54 14.80 -0.92 -4.14
CA ALA A 54 13.57 -1.35 -4.79
C ALA A 54 12.53 -0.22 -4.87
N ALA A 55 12.43 0.63 -3.85
CA ALA A 55 11.58 1.82 -3.89
C ALA A 55 12.05 2.85 -4.93
N ARG A 56 13.37 3.06 -5.06
CA ARG A 56 13.93 3.96 -6.10
C ARG A 56 13.65 3.44 -7.51
N ASP A 57 13.71 2.14 -7.72
CA ASP A 57 13.36 1.50 -9.00
C ASP A 57 11.89 1.70 -9.36
N MET A 58 11.03 1.92 -8.36
CA MET A 58 9.63 2.31 -8.51
C MET A 58 9.40 3.84 -8.48
N GLU A 59 10.45 4.61 -8.78
CA GLU A 59 10.44 6.07 -8.87
C GLU A 59 10.13 6.82 -7.56
N PHE A 60 10.29 6.16 -6.40
CA PHE A 60 10.28 6.89 -5.13
C PHE A 60 11.60 7.63 -4.91
N ARG A 61 11.52 8.83 -4.33
CA ARG A 61 12.70 9.67 -3.99
C ARG A 61 12.52 10.28 -2.62
N ARG A 62 13.60 10.51 -1.91
CA ARG A 62 13.54 11.29 -0.68
C ARG A 62 13.05 12.71 -0.97
N PRO A 63 12.25 13.32 -0.09
CA PRO A 63 11.80 14.70 -0.24
C PRO A 63 12.99 15.65 -0.43
N ALA A 64 12.77 16.75 -1.17
CA ALA A 64 13.85 17.69 -1.50
C ALA A 64 14.45 18.39 -0.26
N ASN A 65 13.67 18.54 0.80
CA ASN A 65 14.07 19.11 2.08
C ASN A 65 14.82 18.12 2.98
N ASP A 66 14.85 16.84 2.61
CA ASP A 66 15.52 15.77 3.35
C ASP A 66 16.54 15.05 2.43
N ARG A 67 17.56 15.79 2.00
CA ARG A 67 18.64 15.28 1.15
C ARG A 67 19.95 15.06 1.88
N ALA A 68 19.98 15.25 3.19
CA ALA A 68 21.17 14.91 3.98
C ALA A 68 21.54 13.43 3.72
N PRO A 69 22.81 13.08 3.60
CA PRO A 69 23.21 11.68 3.55
C PRO A 69 22.58 10.92 4.71
N LEU A 70 22.04 9.73 4.44
CA LEU A 70 21.70 8.81 5.51
C LEU A 70 23.02 8.34 6.12
N ASP A 71 23.10 8.31 7.42
CA ASP A 71 24.23 7.69 8.09
C ASP A 71 24.16 6.15 7.96
N ASP A 72 25.26 5.48 8.30
CA ASP A 72 25.35 4.00 8.19
C ASP A 72 24.42 3.28 9.18
N TRP A 73 23.84 4.01 10.13
CA TRP A 73 22.94 3.52 11.18
C TRP A 73 21.49 3.97 10.98
N ALA A 74 21.18 4.56 9.82
CA ALA A 74 19.82 4.98 9.54
C ALA A 74 18.85 3.81 9.59
N SER A 75 17.89 3.91 10.50
CA SER A 75 16.81 2.92 10.67
C SER A 75 15.47 3.41 10.16
N GLU A 76 15.42 4.61 9.57
CA GLU A 76 14.21 5.23 9.06
C GLU A 76 14.49 6.04 7.80
N VAL A 77 13.55 5.98 6.84
CA VAL A 77 13.53 6.85 5.66
C VAL A 77 12.10 7.08 5.19
N GLU A 78 11.78 8.33 4.86
CA GLU A 78 10.58 8.68 4.11
C GLU A 78 10.94 8.95 2.65
N MET A 79 10.10 8.43 1.74
CA MET A 79 10.24 8.61 0.30
C MET A 79 8.89 9.00 -0.31
N VAL A 80 8.91 9.75 -1.39
CA VAL A 80 7.71 10.21 -2.10
C VAL A 80 7.78 9.71 -3.53
N SER A 81 6.66 9.23 -4.07
CA SER A 81 6.55 8.85 -5.48
C SER A 81 6.80 10.07 -6.38
N LYS A 82 7.22 9.84 -7.62
CA LYS A 82 7.52 10.89 -8.59
C LYS A 82 6.36 11.88 -8.80
N ASP A 83 5.13 11.39 -8.79
CA ASP A 83 3.91 12.18 -8.92
C ASP A 83 3.47 12.86 -7.61
N GLY A 84 4.16 12.61 -6.50
CA GLY A 84 3.86 13.16 -5.19
C GLY A 84 2.63 12.58 -4.49
N ARG A 85 1.97 11.57 -5.10
CA ARG A 85 0.70 11.01 -4.58
C ARG A 85 0.90 10.06 -3.43
N TRP A 86 1.99 9.31 -3.43
CA TRP A 86 2.29 8.27 -2.46
C TRP A 86 3.48 8.63 -1.59
N ARG A 87 3.37 8.34 -0.31
CA ARG A 87 4.46 8.39 0.67
C ARG A 87 4.76 6.99 1.15
N LEU A 88 6.01 6.62 1.10
CA LEU A 88 6.55 5.35 1.57
C LEU A 88 7.47 5.65 2.74
N ARG A 89 7.23 5.00 3.89
CA ARG A 89 8.12 5.06 5.05
C ARG A 89 8.64 3.66 5.33
N ILE A 90 9.93 3.54 5.50
CA ILE A 90 10.65 2.31 5.82
C ILE A 90 11.36 2.58 7.14
N GLU A 91 11.11 1.76 8.15
CA GLU A 91 11.64 1.98 9.50
C GLU A 91 11.86 0.68 10.24
N GLU A 92 12.81 0.71 11.17
CA GLU A 92 13.08 -0.35 12.15
C GLU A 92 13.16 0.28 13.55
N GLY A 93 12.61 -0.38 14.55
CA GLY A 93 12.65 0.11 15.91
C GLY A 93 11.76 -0.66 16.85
N THR A 94 11.72 -0.25 18.10
CA THR A 94 10.84 -0.82 19.11
C THR A 94 9.46 -0.16 19.04
N VAL A 95 8.42 -0.96 19.10
CA VAL A 95 7.01 -0.51 19.17
C VAL A 95 6.34 -1.19 20.35
N GLU A 96 5.30 -0.56 20.88
CA GLU A 96 4.44 -1.16 21.87
C GLU A 96 3.34 -1.98 21.16
N GLU A 97 3.26 -3.27 21.48
CA GLU A 97 2.26 -4.18 20.94
C GLU A 97 1.74 -5.06 22.06
N ASP A 98 0.43 -5.05 22.32
CA ASP A 98 -0.22 -5.83 23.37
C ASP A 98 0.44 -5.68 24.76
N GLU A 99 0.78 -4.43 25.13
CA GLU A 99 1.44 -4.05 26.41
C GLU A 99 2.90 -4.55 26.54
N ALA A 100 3.52 -5.02 25.46
CA ALA A 100 4.90 -5.42 25.41
C ALA A 100 5.70 -4.57 24.41
N GLU A 101 6.97 -4.29 24.73
CA GLU A 101 7.91 -3.73 23.77
C GLU A 101 8.42 -4.83 22.84
N VAL A 102 8.15 -4.66 21.53
CA VAL A 102 8.60 -5.59 20.49
C VAL A 102 9.42 -4.87 19.44
N TYR A 103 10.43 -5.56 18.91
CA TYR A 103 11.16 -5.02 17.77
C TYR A 103 10.35 -5.17 16.49
N ALA A 104 10.17 -4.07 15.78
CA ALA A 104 9.39 -4.03 14.54
C ALA A 104 10.21 -3.59 13.34
N VAL A 105 9.98 -4.26 12.22
CA VAL A 105 10.44 -3.86 10.88
C VAL A 105 9.22 -3.46 10.10
N THR A 106 9.06 -2.16 9.85
CA THR A 106 7.84 -1.59 9.29
C THR A 106 8.11 -0.94 7.93
N CYS A 107 7.25 -1.24 6.97
CA CYS A 107 7.15 -0.49 5.73
C CYS A 107 5.70 -0.07 5.54
N SER A 108 5.47 1.23 5.43
CA SER A 108 4.13 1.79 5.32
C SER A 108 3.98 2.65 4.07
N LEU A 109 2.78 2.61 3.51
CA LEU A 109 2.37 3.35 2.33
C LEU A 109 1.13 4.17 2.65
N SER A 110 1.16 5.47 2.33
CA SER A 110 0.03 6.37 2.54
C SER A 110 -0.20 7.27 1.32
N SER A 111 -1.43 7.74 1.16
CA SER A 111 -1.79 8.72 0.14
C SER A 111 -2.85 9.67 0.70
N ASN A 112 -2.80 10.94 0.27
CA ASN A 112 -3.85 11.89 0.56
C ASN A 112 -5.09 11.76 -0.37
N LEU A 113 -5.01 10.87 -1.35
CA LEU A 113 -6.07 10.62 -2.33
C LEU A 113 -6.75 9.26 -2.13
N ALA A 114 -6.16 8.36 -1.32
CA ALA A 114 -6.74 7.06 -1.05
C ALA A 114 -7.46 7.05 0.30
N SER A 115 -8.61 6.40 0.34
CA SER A 115 -9.35 6.09 1.55
C SER A 115 -8.85 4.79 2.21
N SER A 116 -9.18 4.56 3.47
CA SER A 116 -8.90 3.29 4.18
C SER A 116 -9.52 2.09 3.47
N ARG A 117 -10.69 2.28 2.83
CA ARG A 117 -11.36 1.23 2.06
C ARG A 117 -10.55 0.83 0.83
N GLU A 118 -10.00 1.80 0.08
CA GLU A 118 -9.16 1.55 -1.10
C GLU A 118 -7.87 0.86 -0.68
N LEU A 119 -7.20 1.34 0.38
CA LEU A 119 -6.02 0.67 0.92
C LEU A 119 -6.33 -0.76 1.41
N GLY A 120 -7.51 -0.99 1.98
CA GLY A 120 -7.97 -2.32 2.33
C GLY A 120 -8.19 -3.24 1.12
N GLN A 121 -8.63 -2.69 -0.02
CA GLN A 121 -8.71 -3.44 -1.27
C GLN A 121 -7.32 -3.79 -1.80
N VAL A 122 -6.37 -2.85 -1.73
CA VAL A 122 -4.96 -3.11 -2.06
C VAL A 122 -4.40 -4.24 -1.20
N ALA A 123 -4.60 -4.20 0.12
CA ALA A 123 -4.17 -5.26 1.01
C ALA A 123 -4.76 -6.64 0.62
N ARG A 124 -6.06 -6.69 0.33
CA ARG A 124 -6.73 -7.91 -0.16
C ARG A 124 -6.15 -8.43 -1.47
N LEU A 125 -5.82 -7.56 -2.40
CA LEU A 125 -5.18 -7.95 -3.66
C LEU A 125 -3.80 -8.56 -3.41
N VAL A 126 -3.02 -7.97 -2.50
CA VAL A 126 -1.66 -8.41 -2.17
C VAL A 126 -1.66 -9.77 -1.45
N VAL A 127 -2.52 -9.94 -0.45
CA VAL A 127 -2.60 -11.22 0.27
C VAL A 127 -3.31 -12.30 -0.57
N GLY A 128 -4.16 -11.88 -1.50
CA GLY A 128 -4.87 -12.75 -2.43
C GLY A 128 -5.74 -13.77 -1.68
N ARG A 129 -5.80 -14.98 -2.27
CA ARG A 129 -6.47 -16.15 -1.67
C ARG A 129 -5.45 -17.10 -1.01
N SER A 130 -4.29 -16.58 -0.62
CA SER A 130 -3.25 -17.42 -0.03
C SER A 130 -3.71 -17.97 1.32
N PRO A 131 -3.66 -19.30 1.53
CA PRO A 131 -4.03 -19.91 2.81
C PRO A 131 -3.06 -19.57 3.94
N GLN A 132 -1.93 -18.92 3.61
CA GLN A 132 -0.96 -18.47 4.61
C GLN A 132 -1.41 -17.21 5.34
N TRP A 133 -2.39 -16.48 4.79
CA TRP A 133 -2.91 -15.26 5.39
C TRP A 133 -4.29 -15.52 5.98
N SER A 134 -4.52 -15.01 7.17
CA SER A 134 -5.82 -14.99 7.84
C SER A 134 -6.20 -13.57 8.19
N GLN A 135 -7.48 -13.29 8.20
CA GLN A 135 -8.03 -12.04 8.65
C GLN A 135 -8.79 -12.29 9.95
N PRO A 136 -8.31 -11.76 11.11
CA PRO A 136 -9.04 -11.88 12.37
C PRO A 136 -10.41 -11.20 12.26
N PRO A 137 -11.49 -11.81 12.77
CA PRO A 137 -12.86 -11.30 12.61
C PRO A 137 -13.07 -9.94 13.28
N GLU A 138 -12.31 -9.65 14.32
CA GLU A 138 -12.41 -8.43 15.13
C GLU A 138 -11.65 -7.25 14.52
N THR A 139 -10.79 -7.51 13.52
CA THR A 139 -9.94 -6.50 12.87
C THR A 139 -10.07 -6.56 11.36
N PRO A 140 -11.13 -5.99 10.77
CA PRO A 140 -11.48 -6.15 9.36
C PRO A 140 -10.42 -5.62 8.38
N TRP A 141 -9.47 -4.85 8.86
CA TRP A 141 -8.40 -4.24 8.07
C TRP A 141 -7.02 -4.76 8.46
N ARG A 142 -6.95 -5.91 9.14
CA ARG A 142 -5.70 -6.59 9.51
C ARG A 142 -5.66 -7.98 8.90
N TRP A 143 -4.53 -8.34 8.33
CA TRP A 143 -4.21 -9.67 7.84
C TRP A 143 -2.94 -10.13 8.52
N GLU A 144 -2.93 -11.37 8.98
CA GLU A 144 -1.80 -11.98 9.65
C GLU A 144 -1.34 -13.21 8.87
N ARG A 145 -0.04 -13.30 8.64
CA ARG A 145 0.55 -14.44 7.98
C ARG A 145 0.87 -15.50 9.00
N ARG A 146 0.47 -16.74 8.73
CA ARG A 146 0.90 -17.89 9.52
C ARG A 146 2.42 -18.04 9.44
N THR A 147 3.08 -18.06 10.58
CA THR A 147 4.51 -18.30 10.74
C THR A 147 4.73 -19.66 11.41
N ALA A 148 5.92 -20.21 11.28
CA ALA A 148 6.25 -21.47 11.95
C ALA A 148 6.42 -21.32 13.46
N ARG A 149 6.72 -20.10 13.91
CA ARG A 149 6.94 -19.74 15.32
C ARG A 149 6.26 -18.42 15.63
N PRO A 150 4.92 -18.44 15.81
CA PRO A 150 4.17 -17.20 16.02
C PRO A 150 4.54 -16.48 17.33
N GLU A 151 5.09 -17.18 18.30
CA GLU A 151 5.60 -16.64 19.56
C GLU A 151 6.92 -15.87 19.42
N GLU A 152 7.67 -16.09 18.35
CA GLU A 152 8.94 -15.41 18.08
C GLU A 152 8.78 -14.33 17.00
N TYR A 153 7.83 -14.54 16.06
CA TYR A 153 7.68 -13.68 14.90
C TYR A 153 6.26 -13.66 14.35
N ALA A 154 5.75 -12.48 14.10
CA ALA A 154 4.51 -12.27 13.36
C ALA A 154 4.73 -11.35 12.14
N LEU A 155 4.07 -11.64 11.03
CA LEU A 155 4.01 -10.76 9.86
C LEU A 155 2.58 -10.30 9.67
N ARG A 156 2.37 -8.99 9.75
CA ARG A 156 1.06 -8.36 9.62
C ARG A 156 1.02 -7.41 8.43
N LEU A 157 -0.14 -7.31 7.83
CA LEU A 157 -0.50 -6.27 6.87
C LEU A 157 -1.77 -5.62 7.38
N ASP A 158 -1.72 -4.34 7.72
CA ASP A 158 -2.86 -3.65 8.31
C ASP A 158 -3.09 -2.27 7.71
N VAL A 159 -4.35 -1.83 7.73
CA VAL A 159 -4.74 -0.46 7.37
C VAL A 159 -5.20 0.25 8.64
N THR A 160 -4.52 1.33 8.96
CA THR A 160 -4.87 2.18 10.10
C THR A 160 -5.37 3.54 9.62
N GLU A 161 -6.35 4.07 10.33
CA GLU A 161 -6.89 5.40 10.11
C GLU A 161 -6.96 6.13 11.45
N THR A 162 -6.25 7.24 11.52
CA THR A 162 -6.29 8.13 12.68
C THR A 162 -7.04 9.40 12.30
N PRO A 163 -7.99 9.88 13.08
CA PRO A 163 -8.73 11.10 12.77
C PRO A 163 -7.80 12.27 12.45
N GLY A 164 -8.01 12.92 11.32
CA GLY A 164 -7.18 14.04 10.85
C GLY A 164 -5.84 13.66 10.22
N GLN A 165 -5.53 12.37 10.14
CA GLN A 165 -4.35 11.86 9.45
C GLN A 165 -4.75 11.09 8.17
N ARG A 166 -3.74 10.87 7.31
CA ARG A 166 -3.94 10.02 6.12
C ARG A 166 -4.05 8.57 6.56
N PRO A 167 -4.90 7.78 5.90
CA PRO A 167 -4.89 6.34 6.12
C PRO A 167 -3.55 5.75 5.67
N VAL A 168 -3.11 4.73 6.38
CA VAL A 168 -1.82 4.07 6.20
C VAL A 168 -2.03 2.59 6.01
N LEU A 169 -1.44 2.02 4.98
CA LEU A 169 -1.30 0.58 4.78
C LEU A 169 0.13 0.19 5.17
N ALA A 170 0.26 -0.60 6.22
CA ALA A 170 1.55 -1.00 6.78
C ALA A 170 1.76 -2.52 6.71
N ALA A 171 2.95 -2.92 6.27
CA ALA A 171 3.48 -4.26 6.48
C ALA A 171 4.45 -4.22 7.66
N ARG A 172 4.21 -5.05 8.68
CA ARG A 172 5.00 -5.11 9.90
C ARG A 172 5.48 -6.52 10.17
N GLY A 173 6.79 -6.66 10.35
CA GLY A 173 7.40 -7.84 10.97
C GLY A 173 7.65 -7.55 12.44
N LEU A 174 7.00 -8.29 13.33
CA LEU A 174 7.10 -8.14 14.78
C LEU A 174 7.96 -9.28 15.33
N TYR A 175 8.97 -8.96 16.14
CA TYR A 175 9.93 -9.88 16.74
C TYR A 175 9.81 -9.79 18.26
N TYR A 176 9.24 -10.82 18.86
CA TYR A 176 8.95 -10.93 20.29
C TYR A 176 10.14 -11.40 21.09
#